data_82319bc5e5e4c5db4ada3841828d6cfe
#
_entry.id   82319bc5e5e4c5db4ada3841828d6cfe
#
_cell.length_a   1.000
_cell.length_b   1.000
_cell.length_c   1.000
_cell.angle_alpha   90.00
_cell.angle_beta   90.00
_cell.angle_gamma   90.00
#
_symmetry.space_group_name_H-M   'P 1'
#
loop_
_entity.id
_entity.type
_entity.pdbx_description
1 polymer ?
#
loop_
_entity_poly.entity_id
_entity_poly.type
_entity_poly.pdbx_seq_one_letter_code
_entity_poly.pdbx_strand_id
1 'polypeptide(L)'
;MHGITRLDLSRLAAVGQLERLAHGVYKDAGAPAGQHDDLKAAWLSTEPKTMGEARIKDLANVVVVAGETAADLHDIGDFRALRHEFTSPARRQSQRSTIRYRQRTLNSRDVTLVDGLPVMTMERTIADLVEEVGDLSLVADALRDGFRKRDLDLERLRALLAPLAHRNGFKKGDGAALLDRLMEIAGIDVDSLTRLIASSPTYSALAEVARLVGNVDAFTGTKGTAAHARRYDGVMAETAAPNRKPLSGPTGRRVVALRGELLEVLRRHGVTNPEIFGSAARGDDHEGSDVDMLVDFPPGTSIIDIIGIQHELEDLLDVPVDLVPRSGLKERVRSRAAKDLLPL
;
A
#
# COMPACT_ATOMS: atom_id res chain seq x y z
N MET A 1 15.89 -38.19 8.44
CA MET A 1 14.86 -39.03 7.80
C MET A 1 14.16 -39.80 8.92
N HIS A 2 12.85 -39.70 9.03
CA HIS A 2 12.09 -40.23 10.18
C HIS A 2 11.74 -41.74 10.04
N GLY A 3 12.60 -42.57 9.44
CA GLY A 3 12.42 -44.02 9.40
C GLY A 3 11.26 -44.55 8.54
N ILE A 4 10.37 -43.68 8.01
CA ILE A 4 9.24 -44.06 7.16
C ILE A 4 9.70 -44.18 5.71
N THR A 5 9.55 -45.36 5.10
CA THR A 5 9.94 -45.61 3.72
C THR A 5 8.84 -45.18 2.73
N ARG A 6 9.22 -45.02 1.46
CA ARG A 6 8.25 -44.74 0.38
C ARG A 6 7.22 -45.86 0.23
N LEU A 7 7.59 -47.09 0.55
CA LEU A 7 6.69 -48.24 0.53
C LEU A 7 5.66 -48.16 1.67
N ASP A 8 6.09 -47.73 2.85
CA ASP A 8 5.19 -47.54 4.01
C ASP A 8 4.15 -46.47 3.74
N LEU A 9 4.56 -45.32 3.17
CA LEU A 9 3.62 -44.28 2.76
C LEU A 9 2.60 -44.77 1.73
N SER A 10 3.07 -45.61 0.76
CA SER A 10 2.17 -46.17 -0.24
C SER A 10 1.18 -47.18 0.37
N ARG A 11 1.62 -47.99 1.35
CA ARG A 11 0.74 -48.91 2.09
C ARG A 11 -0.29 -48.17 2.94
N LEU A 12 0.13 -47.14 3.68
CA LEU A 12 -0.76 -46.32 4.49
C LEU A 12 -1.81 -45.63 3.63
N ALA A 13 -1.44 -45.17 2.44
CA ALA A 13 -2.39 -44.61 1.48
C ALA A 13 -3.35 -45.65 0.92
N ALA A 14 -2.87 -46.88 0.66
CA ALA A 14 -3.72 -47.97 0.18
C ALA A 14 -4.79 -48.44 1.19
N VAL A 15 -4.50 -48.29 2.49
CA VAL A 15 -5.45 -48.62 3.56
C VAL A 15 -6.27 -47.40 4.05
N GLY A 16 -6.15 -46.27 3.36
CA GLY A 16 -6.96 -45.09 3.63
C GLY A 16 -6.56 -44.26 4.85
N GLN A 17 -5.38 -44.52 5.44
CA GLN A 17 -4.84 -43.72 6.55
C GLN A 17 -4.18 -42.43 6.08
N LEU A 18 -3.66 -42.43 4.85
CA LEU A 18 -3.11 -41.26 4.21
C LEU A 18 -3.79 -40.99 2.88
N GLU A 19 -4.01 -39.72 2.57
CA GLU A 19 -4.41 -39.24 1.25
C GLU A 19 -3.16 -38.77 0.49
N ARG A 20 -2.96 -39.22 -0.76
CA ARG A 20 -1.87 -38.76 -1.57
C ARG A 20 -2.26 -37.52 -2.36
N LEU A 21 -1.78 -36.34 -1.94
CA LEU A 21 -2.08 -35.07 -2.60
C LEU A 21 -1.20 -34.81 -3.83
N ALA A 22 0.09 -35.19 -3.77
CA ALA A 22 1.01 -34.99 -4.89
C ALA A 22 2.15 -36.03 -4.89
N HIS A 23 3.10 -35.93 -5.81
CA HIS A 23 4.28 -36.78 -5.84
C HIS A 23 5.14 -36.59 -4.58
N GLY A 24 5.19 -37.63 -3.73
CA GLY A 24 5.93 -37.58 -2.46
C GLY A 24 5.27 -36.74 -1.37
N VAL A 25 4.04 -36.31 -1.56
CA VAL A 25 3.27 -35.51 -0.59
C VAL A 25 2.01 -36.26 -0.19
N TYR A 26 1.86 -36.44 1.10
CA TYR A 26 0.73 -37.16 1.71
C TYR A 26 0.17 -36.32 2.86
N LYS A 27 -1.12 -36.45 3.08
CA LYS A 27 -1.88 -35.84 4.16
C LYS A 27 -2.51 -36.94 5.00
N ASP A 28 -2.64 -36.74 6.31
CA ASP A 28 -3.44 -37.62 7.16
C ASP A 28 -4.90 -37.57 6.70
N ALA A 29 -5.52 -38.74 6.51
CA ALA A 29 -6.91 -38.84 6.04
C ALA A 29 -7.92 -38.25 7.04
N GLY A 30 -7.58 -38.15 8.34
CA GLY A 30 -8.35 -37.50 9.36
C GLY A 30 -8.13 -36.00 9.51
N ALA A 31 -7.13 -35.44 8.83
CA ALA A 31 -6.85 -34.01 8.89
C ALA A 31 -7.92 -33.20 8.12
N PRO A 32 -8.40 -32.07 8.66
CA PRO A 32 -9.37 -31.24 7.96
C PRO A 32 -8.81 -30.69 6.65
N ALA A 33 -9.67 -30.52 5.63
CA ALA A 33 -9.27 -29.90 4.38
C ALA A 33 -8.89 -28.43 4.63
N GLY A 34 -7.68 -28.06 4.19
CA GLY A 34 -7.21 -26.68 4.23
C GLY A 34 -7.50 -25.98 2.90
N GLN A 35 -7.74 -24.69 2.94
CA GLN A 35 -8.06 -23.87 1.76
C GLN A 35 -7.00 -23.95 0.67
N HIS A 36 -5.72 -24.12 1.02
CA HIS A 36 -4.58 -24.12 0.09
C HIS A 36 -3.82 -25.45 0.07
N ASP A 37 -4.48 -26.58 0.39
CA ASP A 37 -3.83 -27.90 0.44
C ASP A 37 -3.22 -28.29 -0.91
N ASP A 38 -3.90 -28.03 -2.01
CA ASP A 38 -3.41 -28.30 -3.37
C ASP A 38 -2.15 -27.51 -3.70
N LEU A 39 -2.12 -26.22 -3.36
CA LEU A 39 -0.96 -25.36 -3.56
C LEU A 39 0.20 -25.77 -2.65
N LYS A 40 -0.07 -26.09 -1.38
CA LYS A 40 0.92 -26.63 -0.44
C LYS A 40 1.52 -27.95 -0.95
N ALA A 41 0.67 -28.83 -1.45
CA ALA A 41 1.11 -30.10 -2.04
C ALA A 41 1.92 -29.88 -3.33
N ALA A 42 1.49 -28.96 -4.19
CA ALA A 42 2.25 -28.58 -5.38
C ALA A 42 3.64 -28.05 -5.02
N TRP A 43 3.72 -27.12 -4.06
CA TRP A 43 4.98 -26.54 -3.59
C TRP A 43 5.90 -27.60 -2.94
N LEU A 44 5.39 -28.42 -2.04
CA LEU A 44 6.15 -29.51 -1.41
C LEU A 44 6.70 -30.48 -2.47
N SER A 45 5.92 -30.79 -3.51
CA SER A 45 6.32 -31.69 -4.59
C SER A 45 7.43 -31.12 -5.48
N THR A 46 7.74 -29.82 -5.42
CA THR A 46 8.85 -29.23 -6.17
C THR A 46 10.22 -29.71 -5.69
N GLU A 47 10.31 -30.12 -4.41
CA GLU A 47 11.53 -30.62 -3.80
C GLU A 47 11.23 -31.65 -2.69
N PRO A 48 10.73 -32.83 -3.05
CA PRO A 48 10.18 -33.79 -2.10
C PRO A 48 11.22 -34.44 -1.17
N LYS A 49 12.51 -34.22 -1.41
CA LYS A 49 13.60 -34.73 -0.56
C LYS A 49 13.94 -33.84 0.61
N THR A 50 13.51 -32.57 0.57
CA THR A 50 13.81 -31.55 1.58
C THR A 50 12.55 -31.16 2.32
N MET A 51 12.59 -31.20 3.64
CA MET A 51 11.47 -30.78 4.49
C MET A 51 11.14 -29.31 4.22
N GLY A 52 9.86 -28.97 4.18
CA GLY A 52 9.39 -27.60 3.92
C GLY A 52 10.00 -26.59 4.89
N GLU A 53 10.04 -26.92 6.18
CA GLU A 53 10.66 -26.09 7.23
C GLU A 53 12.16 -25.78 6.97
N ALA A 54 12.89 -26.74 6.44
CA ALA A 54 14.29 -26.53 6.08
C ALA A 54 14.45 -25.62 4.86
N ARG A 55 13.51 -25.70 3.91
CA ARG A 55 13.52 -24.89 2.68
C ARG A 55 13.25 -23.42 2.93
N ILE A 56 12.34 -23.09 3.85
CA ILE A 56 11.97 -21.70 4.16
C ILE A 56 13.05 -20.93 4.94
N LYS A 57 14.09 -21.60 5.43
CA LYS A 57 15.23 -20.94 6.10
C LYS A 57 16.12 -20.16 5.13
N ASP A 58 16.08 -20.47 3.83
CA ASP A 58 16.83 -19.78 2.78
C ASP A 58 15.88 -19.26 1.70
N LEU A 59 15.25 -18.12 2.00
CA LEU A 59 14.26 -17.48 1.12
C LEU A 59 14.85 -17.02 -0.23
N ALA A 60 16.17 -16.83 -0.33
CA ALA A 60 16.82 -16.44 -1.58
C ALA A 60 16.92 -17.60 -2.60
N ASN A 61 16.96 -18.84 -2.12
CA ASN A 61 17.16 -20.03 -2.96
C ASN A 61 15.94 -20.95 -3.03
N VAL A 62 14.86 -20.62 -2.33
CA VAL A 62 13.64 -21.43 -2.31
C VAL A 62 12.79 -21.21 -3.58
N VAL A 63 11.93 -22.19 -3.89
CA VAL A 63 10.84 -22.01 -4.87
C VAL A 63 9.72 -21.20 -4.19
N VAL A 64 9.33 -20.08 -4.79
CA VAL A 64 8.39 -19.10 -4.21
C VAL A 64 7.11 -19.07 -5.04
N VAL A 65 5.97 -19.00 -4.39
CA VAL A 65 4.66 -18.75 -5.04
C VAL A 65 4.66 -17.34 -5.63
N ALA A 66 4.23 -17.20 -6.88
CA ALA A 66 4.33 -15.95 -7.63
C ALA A 66 3.11 -15.72 -8.55
N GLY A 67 3.09 -14.60 -9.24
CA GLY A 67 2.11 -14.26 -10.26
C GLY A 67 0.68 -14.24 -9.72
N GLU A 68 -0.28 -14.72 -10.53
CA GLU A 68 -1.69 -14.77 -10.15
C GLU A 68 -1.94 -15.65 -8.91
N THR A 69 -1.17 -16.72 -8.71
CA THR A 69 -1.29 -17.56 -7.51
C THR A 69 -0.88 -16.81 -6.24
N ALA A 70 0.12 -15.94 -6.31
CA ALA A 70 0.48 -15.09 -5.19
C ALA A 70 -0.57 -14.00 -4.93
N ALA A 71 -1.19 -13.44 -5.98
CA ALA A 71 -2.28 -12.49 -5.85
C ALA A 71 -3.50 -13.11 -5.15
N ASP A 72 -3.86 -14.33 -5.53
CA ASP A 72 -4.93 -15.10 -4.88
C ASP A 72 -4.64 -15.37 -3.39
N LEU A 73 -3.40 -15.79 -3.07
CA LEU A 73 -2.97 -15.98 -1.68
C LEU A 73 -2.97 -14.70 -0.84
N HIS A 74 -2.61 -13.59 -1.45
CA HIS A 74 -2.69 -12.27 -0.81
C HIS A 74 -4.10 -11.70 -0.80
N ASP A 75 -5.05 -12.36 -1.48
CA ASP A 75 -6.42 -11.90 -1.66
C ASP A 75 -6.43 -10.45 -2.18
N ILE A 76 -5.73 -10.21 -3.29
CA ILE A 76 -5.63 -8.93 -3.99
C ILE A 76 -6.02 -9.07 -5.46
N GLY A 77 -6.93 -8.21 -5.93
CA GLY A 77 -7.51 -8.26 -7.26
C GLY A 77 -8.43 -9.47 -7.47
N ASP A 78 -9.04 -9.57 -8.65
CA ASP A 78 -9.89 -10.71 -9.04
C ASP A 78 -9.09 -11.65 -9.98
N PHE A 79 -8.01 -12.23 -9.45
CA PHE A 79 -7.20 -13.20 -10.17
C PHE A 79 -7.56 -14.62 -9.77
N ARG A 80 -7.84 -15.45 -10.79
CA ARG A 80 -8.06 -16.90 -10.61
C ARG A 80 -6.98 -17.66 -11.34
N ALA A 81 -5.95 -18.03 -10.62
CA ALA A 81 -4.84 -18.78 -11.18
C ALA A 81 -5.31 -20.14 -11.72
N LEU A 82 -5.27 -20.30 -13.05
CA LEU A 82 -5.59 -21.58 -13.71
C LEU A 82 -4.53 -22.67 -13.43
N ARG A 83 -3.38 -22.29 -12.91
CA ARG A 83 -2.27 -23.17 -12.57
C ARG A 83 -1.43 -22.54 -11.46
N HIS A 84 -0.78 -23.36 -10.66
CA HIS A 84 0.12 -22.87 -9.63
C HIS A 84 1.39 -22.28 -10.25
N GLU A 85 1.63 -21.01 -9.99
CA GLU A 85 2.77 -20.27 -10.52
C GLU A 85 3.86 -20.15 -9.46
N PHE A 86 5.06 -20.54 -9.86
CA PHE A 86 6.24 -20.49 -9.00
C PHE A 86 7.39 -19.75 -9.67
N THR A 87 8.13 -19.00 -8.88
CA THR A 87 9.44 -18.45 -9.26
C THR A 87 10.55 -19.21 -8.56
N SER A 88 11.64 -19.46 -9.27
CA SER A 88 12.81 -20.15 -8.75
C SER A 88 14.08 -19.51 -9.30
N PRO A 89 15.16 -19.37 -8.50
CA PRO A 89 16.46 -18.90 -8.99
C PRO A 89 17.08 -19.88 -10.00
N ALA A 90 16.86 -21.18 -9.81
CA ALA A 90 17.30 -22.21 -10.74
C ALA A 90 16.23 -22.50 -11.81
N ARG A 91 16.69 -22.85 -13.02
CA ARG A 91 15.78 -23.29 -14.09
C ARG A 91 15.06 -24.56 -13.68
N ARG A 92 13.74 -24.52 -13.68
CA ARG A 92 12.87 -25.67 -13.41
C ARG A 92 11.87 -25.87 -14.55
N GLN A 93 11.45 -27.08 -14.75
CA GLN A 93 10.42 -27.47 -15.72
C GLN A 93 9.46 -28.44 -15.04
N SER A 94 8.20 -28.40 -15.44
CA SER A 94 7.18 -29.34 -15.00
C SER A 94 6.52 -29.96 -16.24
N GLN A 95 6.29 -31.27 -16.19
CA GLN A 95 5.40 -31.96 -17.15
C GLN A 95 3.93 -31.81 -16.78
N ARG A 96 3.63 -31.25 -15.59
CA ARG A 96 2.26 -31.02 -15.13
C ARG A 96 1.77 -29.69 -15.70
N SER A 97 0.66 -29.73 -16.42
CA SER A 97 0.01 -28.54 -16.98
C SER A 97 -0.49 -27.55 -15.90
N THR A 98 -0.69 -28.08 -14.68
CA THR A 98 -1.13 -27.29 -13.51
C THR A 98 -0.02 -26.51 -12.82
N ILE A 99 1.24 -26.64 -13.26
CA ILE A 99 2.38 -25.95 -12.63
C ILE A 99 3.15 -25.18 -13.69
N ARG A 100 3.40 -23.91 -13.43
CA ARG A 100 4.25 -23.02 -14.23
C ARG A 100 5.43 -22.54 -13.40
N TYR A 101 6.64 -22.59 -13.97
CA TYR A 101 7.85 -22.03 -13.36
C TYR A 101 8.35 -20.83 -14.15
N ARG A 102 8.74 -19.81 -13.41
CA ARG A 102 9.53 -18.68 -13.92
C ARG A 102 10.92 -18.75 -13.29
N GLN A 103 11.95 -18.52 -14.10
CA GLN A 103 13.31 -18.36 -13.58
C GLN A 103 13.59 -16.89 -13.29
N ARG A 104 13.96 -16.57 -12.05
CA ARG A 104 14.34 -15.22 -11.62
C ARG A 104 15.23 -15.29 -10.39
N THR A 105 16.27 -14.44 -10.34
CA THR A 105 17.01 -14.21 -9.09
C THR A 105 16.09 -13.56 -8.06
N LEU A 106 16.02 -14.17 -6.89
CA LEU A 106 15.17 -13.69 -5.81
C LEU A 106 15.95 -12.73 -4.90
N ASN A 107 15.28 -11.66 -4.49
CA ASN A 107 15.73 -10.85 -3.38
C ASN A 107 14.91 -11.28 -2.15
N SER A 108 15.59 -11.58 -1.05
CA SER A 108 14.90 -12.00 0.18
C SER A 108 13.88 -11.00 0.71
N ARG A 109 14.05 -9.70 0.39
CA ARG A 109 13.09 -8.63 0.70
C ARG A 109 11.78 -8.75 -0.09
N ASP A 110 11.78 -9.48 -1.21
CA ASP A 110 10.61 -9.66 -2.07
C ASP A 110 9.87 -10.97 -1.76
N VAL A 111 10.25 -11.67 -0.70
CA VAL A 111 9.66 -12.95 -0.29
C VAL A 111 9.15 -12.85 1.14
N THR A 112 7.93 -13.29 1.36
CA THR A 112 7.28 -13.38 2.68
C THR A 112 6.71 -14.79 2.89
N LEU A 113 6.15 -15.05 4.06
CA LEU A 113 5.47 -16.30 4.37
C LEU A 113 3.96 -16.04 4.54
N VAL A 114 3.16 -16.75 3.76
CA VAL A 114 1.71 -16.77 3.87
C VAL A 114 1.27 -18.22 4.02
N ASP A 115 0.51 -18.54 5.07
CA ASP A 115 0.06 -19.93 5.35
C ASP A 115 1.18 -20.98 5.40
N GLY A 116 2.41 -20.55 5.78
CA GLY A 116 3.59 -21.42 5.81
C GLY A 116 4.24 -21.67 4.43
N LEU A 117 3.76 -21.00 3.38
CA LEU A 117 4.36 -21.01 2.04
C LEU A 117 5.23 -19.77 1.83
N PRO A 118 6.40 -19.89 1.18
CA PRO A 118 7.12 -18.74 0.69
C PRO A 118 6.40 -18.17 -0.54
N VAL A 119 6.05 -16.89 -0.45
CA VAL A 119 5.24 -16.16 -1.44
C VAL A 119 5.95 -14.85 -1.78
N MET A 120 5.86 -14.39 -3.02
CA MET A 120 6.27 -13.02 -3.35
C MET A 120 5.50 -12.03 -2.50
N THR A 121 6.16 -10.94 -2.04
CA THR A 121 5.46 -9.85 -1.35
C THR A 121 4.39 -9.23 -2.24
N MET A 122 3.45 -8.47 -1.68
CA MET A 122 2.41 -7.81 -2.48
C MET A 122 3.00 -6.87 -3.53
N GLU A 123 4.04 -6.10 -3.19
CA GLU A 123 4.73 -5.20 -4.11
C GLU A 123 5.34 -5.96 -5.28
N ARG A 124 6.02 -7.08 -4.99
CA ARG A 124 6.62 -7.90 -6.03
C ARG A 124 5.55 -8.55 -6.90
N THR A 125 4.48 -9.04 -6.28
CA THR A 125 3.32 -9.62 -6.97
C THR A 125 2.66 -8.62 -7.92
N ILE A 126 2.39 -7.40 -7.46
CA ILE A 126 1.82 -6.32 -8.31
C ILE A 126 2.77 -6.01 -9.47
N ALA A 127 4.07 -5.89 -9.23
CA ALA A 127 5.03 -5.65 -10.31
C ALA A 127 5.10 -6.82 -11.32
N ASP A 128 5.00 -8.07 -10.86
CA ASP A 128 4.95 -9.24 -11.74
C ASP A 128 3.66 -9.26 -12.58
N LEU A 129 2.52 -8.85 -12.01
CA LEU A 129 1.26 -8.71 -12.73
C LEU A 129 1.35 -7.62 -13.82
N VAL A 130 1.97 -6.47 -13.54
CA VAL A 130 2.25 -5.44 -14.57
C VAL A 130 3.07 -6.01 -15.72
N GLU A 131 4.05 -6.86 -15.41
CA GLU A 131 4.91 -7.48 -16.42
C GLU A 131 4.16 -8.49 -17.30
N GLU A 132 3.18 -9.23 -16.75
CA GLU A 132 2.57 -10.40 -17.39
C GLU A 132 1.19 -10.14 -17.98
N VAL A 133 0.33 -9.43 -17.26
CA VAL A 133 -1.09 -9.32 -17.61
C VAL A 133 -1.32 -8.29 -18.73
N GLY A 134 -0.52 -7.22 -18.77
CA GLY A 134 -0.64 -6.17 -19.80
C GLY A 134 -1.86 -5.26 -19.65
N ASP A 135 -2.88 -5.64 -18.89
CA ASP A 135 -4.03 -4.82 -18.55
C ASP A 135 -3.83 -4.16 -17.19
N LEU A 136 -3.51 -2.88 -17.22
CA LEU A 136 -3.27 -2.11 -16.00
C LEU A 136 -4.52 -1.93 -15.13
N SER A 137 -5.72 -2.10 -15.67
CA SER A 137 -6.96 -1.98 -14.88
C SER A 137 -7.10 -3.12 -13.89
N LEU A 138 -6.82 -4.36 -14.32
CA LEU A 138 -6.82 -5.53 -13.43
C LEU A 138 -5.73 -5.42 -12.36
N VAL A 139 -4.55 -4.92 -12.74
CA VAL A 139 -3.45 -4.72 -11.80
C VAL A 139 -3.77 -3.58 -10.81
N ALA A 140 -4.46 -2.55 -11.26
CA ALA A 140 -4.90 -1.45 -10.39
C ALA A 140 -5.92 -1.91 -9.34
N ASP A 141 -6.75 -2.91 -9.64
CA ASP A 141 -7.64 -3.52 -8.64
C ASP A 141 -6.83 -4.24 -7.56
N ALA A 142 -5.78 -5.00 -7.95
CA ALA A 142 -4.87 -5.62 -6.98
C ALA A 142 -4.12 -4.58 -6.13
N LEU A 143 -3.68 -3.47 -6.74
CA LEU A 143 -3.08 -2.36 -6.01
C LEU A 143 -4.07 -1.76 -5.00
N ARG A 144 -5.33 -1.54 -5.38
CA ARG A 144 -6.39 -1.02 -4.50
C ARG A 144 -6.62 -1.91 -3.30
N ASP A 145 -6.67 -3.22 -3.50
CA ASP A 145 -6.90 -4.18 -2.42
C ASP A 145 -5.69 -4.28 -1.50
N GLY A 146 -4.48 -4.33 -2.05
CA GLY A 146 -3.24 -4.26 -1.27
C GLY A 146 -3.15 -2.98 -0.43
N PHE A 147 -3.56 -1.86 -1.03
CA PHE A 147 -3.62 -0.57 -0.34
C PHE A 147 -4.61 -0.58 0.83
N ARG A 148 -5.81 -1.18 0.66
CA ARG A 148 -6.79 -1.31 1.74
C ARG A 148 -6.31 -2.18 2.89
N LYS A 149 -5.45 -3.15 2.62
CA LYS A 149 -4.83 -4.02 3.65
C LYS A 149 -3.77 -3.32 4.48
N ARG A 150 -3.35 -2.09 4.09
CA ARG A 150 -2.38 -1.23 4.78
C ARG A 150 -0.98 -1.86 4.97
N ASP A 151 -0.54 -2.66 4.02
CA ASP A 151 0.73 -3.40 4.12
C ASP A 151 1.54 -3.31 2.81
N LEU A 152 1.53 -2.13 2.16
CA LEU A 152 2.28 -1.86 0.93
C LEU A 152 3.44 -0.90 1.16
N ASP A 153 4.66 -1.36 0.84
CA ASP A 153 5.83 -0.50 0.70
C ASP A 153 5.84 0.15 -0.70
N LEU A 154 5.29 1.36 -0.80
CA LEU A 154 5.18 2.09 -2.07
C LEU A 154 6.54 2.43 -2.67
N GLU A 155 7.57 2.68 -1.85
CA GLU A 155 8.93 2.92 -2.34
C GLU A 155 9.50 1.65 -2.97
N ARG A 156 9.27 0.50 -2.36
CA ARG A 156 9.67 -0.79 -2.93
C ARG A 156 8.92 -1.06 -4.23
N LEU A 157 7.62 -0.85 -4.25
CA LEU A 157 6.79 -1.01 -5.45
C LEU A 157 7.29 -0.09 -6.58
N ARG A 158 7.55 1.18 -6.31
CA ARG A 158 8.12 2.13 -7.27
C ARG A 158 9.43 1.63 -7.87
N ALA A 159 10.34 1.14 -7.02
CA ALA A 159 11.61 0.58 -7.46
C ALA A 159 11.43 -0.66 -8.36
N LEU A 160 10.46 -1.52 -8.06
CA LEU A 160 10.13 -2.71 -8.84
C LEU A 160 9.46 -2.36 -10.19
N LEU A 161 8.69 -1.28 -10.25
CA LEU A 161 8.03 -0.79 -11.47
C LEU A 161 8.98 -0.04 -12.41
N ALA A 162 10.07 0.53 -11.90
CA ALA A 162 11.01 1.32 -12.69
C ALA A 162 11.53 0.61 -13.97
N PRO A 163 11.93 -0.66 -13.95
CA PRO A 163 12.34 -1.38 -15.16
C PRO A 163 11.19 -1.59 -16.16
N LEU A 164 9.94 -1.59 -15.68
CA LEU A 164 8.74 -1.88 -16.48
C LEU A 164 8.14 -0.61 -17.12
N ALA A 165 8.55 0.58 -16.68
CA ALA A 165 7.99 1.86 -17.10
C ALA A 165 8.00 2.04 -18.63
N HIS A 166 9.12 1.75 -19.30
CA HIS A 166 9.25 1.95 -20.74
C HIS A 166 8.26 1.08 -21.56
N ARG A 167 8.02 -0.16 -21.15
CA ARG A 167 7.06 -1.07 -21.81
C ARG A 167 5.61 -0.58 -21.67
N ASN A 168 5.33 0.22 -20.65
CA ASN A 168 4.01 0.77 -20.34
C ASN A 168 3.85 2.23 -20.80
N GLY A 169 4.71 2.71 -21.69
CA GLY A 169 4.57 4.03 -22.31
C GLY A 169 5.17 5.20 -21.51
N PHE A 170 5.96 4.91 -20.46
CA PHE A 170 6.62 5.93 -19.64
C PHE A 170 8.12 6.04 -19.96
N LYS A 171 8.80 7.03 -19.41
CA LYS A 171 10.25 7.15 -19.54
C LYS A 171 10.94 5.95 -18.93
N LYS A 172 12.05 5.51 -19.53
CA LYS A 172 12.86 4.42 -18.99
C LYS A 172 13.30 4.71 -17.55
N GLY A 173 12.97 3.81 -16.63
CA GLY A 173 13.30 3.93 -15.21
C GLY A 173 12.32 4.77 -14.40
N ASP A 174 11.27 5.31 -15.00
CA ASP A 174 10.27 6.15 -14.31
C ASP A 174 9.17 5.28 -13.65
N GLY A 175 9.55 4.56 -12.60
CA GLY A 175 8.61 3.76 -11.82
C GLY A 175 7.59 4.61 -11.06
N ALA A 176 7.91 5.88 -10.78
CA ALA A 176 6.97 6.79 -10.14
C ALA A 176 5.78 7.09 -11.05
N ALA A 177 6.02 7.50 -12.30
CA ALA A 177 4.94 7.77 -13.25
C ALA A 177 4.06 6.55 -13.53
N LEU A 178 4.65 5.34 -13.57
CA LEU A 178 3.87 4.11 -13.73
C LEU A 178 3.03 3.80 -12.48
N LEU A 179 3.57 4.02 -11.28
CA LEU A 179 2.83 3.86 -10.03
C LEU A 179 1.69 4.87 -9.93
N ASP A 180 1.95 6.14 -10.24
CA ASP A 180 0.93 7.21 -10.25
C ASP A 180 -0.23 6.84 -11.19
N ARG A 181 0.09 6.29 -12.36
CA ARG A 181 -0.93 5.83 -13.31
C ARG A 181 -1.76 4.66 -12.76
N LEU A 182 -1.13 3.70 -12.11
CA LEU A 182 -1.84 2.59 -11.46
C LEU A 182 -2.74 3.10 -10.33
N MET A 183 -2.26 4.04 -9.51
CA MET A 183 -3.05 4.67 -8.44
C MET A 183 -4.23 5.46 -9.00
N GLU A 184 -4.04 6.20 -10.11
CA GLU A 184 -5.11 6.91 -10.80
C GLU A 184 -6.21 5.95 -11.26
N ILE A 185 -5.84 4.83 -11.91
CA ILE A 185 -6.78 3.80 -12.36
C ILE A 185 -7.47 3.14 -11.16
N ALA A 186 -6.72 2.85 -10.10
CA ALA A 186 -7.23 2.26 -8.86
C ALA A 186 -8.19 3.19 -8.11
N GLY A 187 -8.22 4.48 -8.45
CA GLY A 187 -8.98 5.50 -7.74
C GLY A 187 -8.44 5.78 -6.34
N ILE A 188 -7.13 5.57 -6.13
CA ILE A 188 -6.44 5.90 -4.89
C ILE A 188 -6.08 7.38 -4.94
N ASP A 189 -6.64 8.17 -4.06
CA ASP A 189 -6.36 9.60 -3.91
C ASP A 189 -5.29 9.89 -2.85
N VAL A 190 -4.87 11.15 -2.78
CA VAL A 190 -3.82 11.61 -1.84
C VAL A 190 -4.24 11.41 -0.39
N ASP A 191 -5.53 11.61 -0.07
CA ASP A 191 -6.06 11.45 1.29
C ASP A 191 -6.00 10.00 1.74
N SER A 192 -6.27 9.06 0.82
CA SER A 192 -6.12 7.62 1.06
C SER A 192 -4.67 7.21 1.25
N LEU A 193 -3.74 7.82 0.49
CA LEU A 193 -2.28 7.65 0.64
C LEU A 193 -1.80 8.16 2.00
N THR A 194 -2.23 9.34 2.37
CA THR A 194 -1.88 9.99 3.65
C THR A 194 -2.30 9.11 4.83
N ARG A 195 -3.54 8.63 4.83
CA ARG A 195 -4.04 7.71 5.87
C ARG A 195 -3.26 6.38 5.93
N LEU A 196 -2.84 5.84 4.80
CA LEU A 196 -2.05 4.60 4.77
C LEU A 196 -0.66 4.81 5.37
N ILE A 197 0.04 5.86 4.94
CA ILE A 197 1.39 6.17 5.42
C ILE A 197 1.35 6.44 6.93
N ALA A 198 0.40 7.23 7.39
CA ALA A 198 0.21 7.54 8.81
C ALA A 198 -0.07 6.30 9.68
N SER A 199 -0.71 5.29 9.13
CA SER A 199 -1.04 4.03 9.84
C SER A 199 0.02 2.94 9.70
N SER A 200 1.10 3.17 8.94
CA SER A 200 2.19 2.20 8.78
C SER A 200 3.01 2.07 10.06
N PRO A 201 3.25 0.85 10.58
CA PRO A 201 4.13 0.62 11.74
C PRO A 201 5.55 1.16 11.52
N THR A 202 6.03 1.10 10.28
CA THR A 202 7.35 1.61 9.89
C THR A 202 7.40 3.13 9.96
N TYR A 203 6.33 3.80 9.55
CA TYR A 203 6.22 5.26 9.63
C TYR A 203 6.13 5.73 11.09
N SER A 204 5.30 5.08 11.91
CA SER A 204 5.22 5.37 13.34
C SER A 204 6.58 5.20 14.03
N ALA A 205 7.33 4.15 13.70
CA ALA A 205 8.68 3.92 14.24
C ALA A 205 9.68 4.97 13.72
N LEU A 206 9.63 5.35 12.46
CA LEU A 206 10.49 6.40 11.88
C LEU A 206 10.13 7.79 12.40
N ALA A 207 8.86 8.11 12.57
CA ALA A 207 8.40 9.35 13.17
C ALA A 207 8.85 9.46 14.65
N GLU A 208 8.81 8.34 15.38
CA GLU A 208 9.28 8.27 16.75
C GLU A 208 10.82 8.39 16.85
N VAL A 209 11.56 7.77 15.94
CA VAL A 209 13.02 7.92 15.83
C VAL A 209 13.39 9.35 15.41
N ALA A 210 12.70 9.95 14.46
CA ALA A 210 12.91 11.34 14.04
C ALA A 210 12.61 12.33 15.19
N ARG A 211 11.56 12.08 15.97
CA ARG A 211 11.23 12.85 17.19
C ARG A 211 12.32 12.72 18.27
N LEU A 212 12.91 11.53 18.43
CA LEU A 212 13.97 11.27 19.41
C LEU A 212 15.33 11.81 18.98
N VAL A 213 15.62 11.87 17.68
CA VAL A 213 16.94 12.28 17.15
C VAL A 213 16.99 13.78 16.79
N GLY A 214 15.83 14.46 16.67
CA GLY A 214 15.74 15.90 16.40
C GLY A 214 16.37 16.34 15.07
N ASN A 215 16.51 15.44 14.10
CA ASN A 215 17.20 15.71 12.86
C ASN A 215 16.39 15.18 11.66
N VAL A 216 15.59 16.05 11.03
CA VAL A 216 14.70 15.72 9.91
C VAL A 216 15.40 15.81 8.55
N ASP A 217 16.62 16.39 8.47
CA ASP A 217 17.25 16.74 7.19
C ASP A 217 17.90 15.57 6.43
N ALA A 218 17.85 14.34 6.92
CA ALA A 218 18.59 13.22 6.34
C ALA A 218 17.81 12.37 5.31
N PHE A 219 16.52 12.61 5.08
CA PHE A 219 15.69 11.70 4.27
C PHE A 219 15.04 12.29 3.02
N THR A 220 15.32 13.54 2.65
CA THR A 220 14.70 14.18 1.49
C THR A 220 15.54 14.09 0.24
N GLY A 221 15.25 13.17 -0.62
CA GLY A 221 15.90 13.00 -1.93
C GLY A 221 14.98 12.54 -3.03
N THR A 222 13.86 13.23 -3.32
CA THR A 222 13.19 13.09 -4.63
C THR A 222 12.27 14.27 -4.95
N LYS A 223 12.40 14.77 -6.16
CA LYS A 223 11.62 15.87 -6.71
C LYS A 223 10.21 15.39 -7.07
N GLY A 224 9.20 16.05 -6.52
CA GLY A 224 7.79 15.74 -6.75
C GLY A 224 7.29 16.10 -8.15
N THR A 225 6.28 15.43 -8.61
CA THR A 225 5.56 15.65 -9.85
C THR A 225 4.13 16.14 -9.60
N ALA A 226 3.74 17.16 -10.37
CA ALA A 226 2.49 17.90 -10.27
C ALA A 226 1.30 17.18 -10.93
N ALA A 227 0.87 16.03 -10.38
CA ALA A 227 -0.22 15.25 -10.98
C ALA A 227 -1.51 15.11 -10.13
N HIS A 228 -1.59 15.71 -8.93
CA HIS A 228 -2.65 15.34 -7.98
C HIS A 228 -3.86 16.29 -7.88
N ALA A 229 -4.10 17.15 -8.86
CA ALA A 229 -5.14 18.18 -8.78
C ALA A 229 -6.56 17.74 -9.21
N ARG A 230 -6.92 16.44 -9.26
CA ARG A 230 -8.14 16.01 -9.99
C ARG A 230 -9.36 15.57 -9.19
N ARG A 231 -9.46 15.74 -7.88
CA ARG A 231 -10.57 15.11 -7.17
C ARG A 231 -11.31 15.87 -6.07
N TYR A 232 -11.49 17.19 -6.20
CA TYR A 232 -12.37 17.93 -5.29
C TYR A 232 -13.73 18.32 -5.90
N ASP A 233 -14.20 17.66 -6.96
CA ASP A 233 -15.45 18.00 -7.64
C ASP A 233 -16.71 17.28 -7.08
N GLY A 234 -16.60 16.43 -6.05
CA GLY A 234 -17.68 15.50 -5.71
C GLY A 234 -18.42 15.63 -4.38
N VAL A 235 -17.96 16.42 -3.42
CA VAL A 235 -18.57 16.41 -2.07
C VAL A 235 -18.84 17.82 -1.55
N MET A 236 -19.68 18.57 -2.23
CA MET A 236 -20.30 19.78 -1.67
C MET A 236 -21.73 19.89 -2.18
N ALA A 237 -22.61 19.09 -1.61
CA ALA A 237 -24.05 19.33 -1.74
C ALA A 237 -24.44 20.52 -0.86
N GLU A 238 -25.05 21.46 -1.52
CA GLU A 238 -25.57 22.72 -1.03
C GLU A 238 -26.64 22.52 0.04
N THR A 239 -26.34 22.95 1.26
CA THR A 239 -27.39 23.34 2.22
C THR A 239 -27.05 24.71 2.79
N ALA A 240 -27.82 25.72 2.41
CA ALA A 240 -27.75 27.03 3.00
C ALA A 240 -28.12 26.91 4.48
N ALA A 241 -27.15 27.09 5.37
CA ALA A 241 -27.34 27.10 6.81
C ALA A 241 -27.49 28.54 7.37
N PRO A 242 -28.15 28.71 8.52
CA PRO A 242 -28.43 30.01 9.09
C PRO A 242 -27.14 30.73 9.48
N ASN A 243 -27.20 32.07 9.42
CA ASN A 243 -26.15 33.03 9.69
C ASN A 243 -25.43 32.79 11.04
N ARG A 244 -24.44 31.87 11.03
CA ARG A 244 -23.56 31.58 12.17
C ARG A 244 -22.29 32.41 12.06
N LYS A 245 -21.73 32.82 13.22
CA LYS A 245 -20.46 33.55 13.22
C LYS A 245 -19.31 32.62 12.78
N PRO A 246 -18.40 33.09 11.93
CA PRO A 246 -17.21 32.33 11.58
C PRO A 246 -16.46 31.81 12.82
N LEU A 247 -15.90 30.59 12.73
CA LEU A 247 -15.12 29.94 13.79
C LEU A 247 -15.85 29.83 15.15
N SER A 248 -17.19 29.83 15.16
CA SER A 248 -17.97 29.78 16.39
C SER A 248 -18.34 28.37 16.87
N GLY A 249 -18.17 27.37 16.04
CA GLY A 249 -18.37 25.96 16.39
C GLY A 249 -17.27 25.40 17.30
N PRO A 250 -17.39 24.14 17.77
CA PRO A 250 -16.42 23.55 18.69
C PRO A 250 -14.99 23.54 18.16
N THR A 251 -14.80 23.06 16.92
CA THR A 251 -13.50 22.99 16.24
C THR A 251 -12.97 24.38 15.90
N GLY A 252 -13.83 25.28 15.38
CA GLY A 252 -13.46 26.64 15.07
C GLY A 252 -12.95 27.40 16.30
N ARG A 253 -13.59 27.24 17.47
CA ARG A 253 -13.10 27.84 18.75
C ARG A 253 -11.75 27.29 19.16
N ARG A 254 -11.48 26.01 18.93
CA ARG A 254 -10.18 25.36 19.22
C ARG A 254 -9.08 25.94 18.35
N VAL A 255 -9.36 26.13 17.06
CA VAL A 255 -8.46 26.84 16.14
C VAL A 255 -8.14 28.25 16.61
N VAL A 256 -9.15 29.03 17.05
CA VAL A 256 -8.93 30.37 17.57
C VAL A 256 -8.07 30.35 18.84
N ALA A 257 -8.32 29.40 19.74
CA ALA A 257 -7.57 29.29 21.00
C ALA A 257 -6.10 28.94 20.79
N LEU A 258 -5.79 28.08 19.81
CA LEU A 258 -4.44 27.58 19.51
C LEU A 258 -3.77 28.30 18.32
N ARG A 259 -4.36 29.39 17.84
CA ARG A 259 -3.89 30.12 16.66
C ARG A 259 -2.39 30.42 16.65
N GLY A 260 -1.85 30.84 17.78
CA GLY A 260 -0.42 31.18 17.90
C GLY A 260 0.49 29.95 17.70
N GLU A 261 0.11 28.81 18.26
CA GLU A 261 0.84 27.55 18.16
C GLU A 261 0.75 26.97 16.75
N LEU A 262 -0.43 27.01 16.12
CA LEU A 262 -0.64 26.59 14.74
C LEU A 262 0.23 27.38 13.76
N LEU A 263 0.25 28.71 13.90
CA LEU A 263 1.09 29.59 13.08
C LEU A 263 2.57 29.32 13.30
N GLU A 264 3.01 28.99 14.51
CA GLU A 264 4.40 28.66 14.80
C GLU A 264 4.82 27.33 14.16
N VAL A 265 3.96 26.30 14.17
CA VAL A 265 4.19 25.04 13.44
C VAL A 265 4.35 25.32 11.95
N LEU A 266 3.40 26.00 11.32
CA LEU A 266 3.44 26.34 9.90
C LEU A 266 4.69 27.13 9.52
N ARG A 267 5.06 28.12 10.34
CA ARG A 267 6.25 28.96 10.13
C ARG A 267 7.56 28.15 10.20
N ARG A 268 7.69 27.19 11.13
CA ARG A 268 8.86 26.31 11.23
C ARG A 268 9.11 25.51 9.96
N HIS A 269 8.03 25.12 9.29
CA HIS A 269 8.08 24.38 8.03
C HIS A 269 8.08 25.26 6.78
N GLY A 270 8.19 26.61 6.94
CA GLY A 270 8.20 27.55 5.82
C GLY A 270 6.88 27.66 5.08
N VAL A 271 5.79 27.17 5.66
CA VAL A 271 4.43 27.28 5.11
C VAL A 271 3.93 28.70 5.27
N THR A 272 3.33 29.25 4.21
CA THR A 272 2.87 30.64 4.18
C THR A 272 1.41 30.72 3.78
N ASN A 273 0.79 31.91 4.04
CA ASN A 273 -0.59 32.21 3.71
C ASN A 273 -1.62 31.16 4.17
N PRO A 274 -1.61 30.71 5.43
CA PRO A 274 -2.60 29.77 5.91
C PRO A 274 -3.98 30.44 6.00
N GLU A 275 -4.97 29.81 5.39
CA GLU A 275 -6.38 30.22 5.44
C GLU A 275 -7.24 29.00 5.75
N ILE A 276 -8.26 29.17 6.58
CA ILE A 276 -9.22 28.13 6.94
C ILE A 276 -10.45 28.25 6.06
N PHE A 277 -11.01 27.15 5.65
CA PHE A 277 -12.26 27.07 4.90
C PHE A 277 -13.15 25.92 5.42
N GLY A 278 -14.27 25.64 4.75
CA GLY A 278 -15.14 24.52 5.13
C GLY A 278 -16.01 24.81 6.36
N SER A 279 -16.38 23.73 7.07
CA SER A 279 -17.34 23.81 8.19
C SER A 279 -16.83 24.66 9.36
N ALA A 280 -15.57 24.52 9.73
CA ALA A 280 -14.94 25.30 10.79
C ALA A 280 -14.96 26.81 10.47
N ALA A 281 -14.60 27.19 9.24
CA ALA A 281 -14.63 28.57 8.80
C ALA A 281 -16.03 29.16 8.84
N ARG A 282 -17.07 28.43 8.42
CA ARG A 282 -18.45 28.88 8.43
C ARG A 282 -19.09 28.88 9.83
N GLY A 283 -18.47 28.17 10.81
CA GLY A 283 -19.01 28.02 12.17
C GLY A 283 -20.18 27.03 12.25
N ASP A 284 -20.32 26.13 11.28
CA ASP A 284 -21.30 25.04 11.27
C ASP A 284 -20.68 23.67 11.60
N ASP A 285 -19.43 23.68 12.08
CA ASP A 285 -18.70 22.53 12.57
C ASP A 285 -19.32 21.96 13.86
N HIS A 286 -19.08 20.67 14.07
CA HIS A 286 -19.49 19.92 15.26
C HIS A 286 -18.26 19.31 15.95
N GLU A 287 -18.47 18.66 17.08
CA GLU A 287 -17.39 17.99 17.81
C GLU A 287 -16.79 16.87 16.96
N GLY A 288 -15.47 16.96 16.71
CA GLY A 288 -14.76 16.03 15.82
C GLY A 288 -14.80 16.37 14.33
N SER A 289 -15.36 17.52 13.92
CA SER A 289 -15.19 18.03 12.55
C SER A 289 -13.72 18.28 12.24
N ASP A 290 -13.32 17.98 11.01
CA ASP A 290 -12.01 18.31 10.44
C ASP A 290 -11.78 19.83 10.28
N VAL A 291 -10.52 20.20 10.16
CA VAL A 291 -10.08 21.56 9.84
C VAL A 291 -9.47 21.57 8.44
N ASP A 292 -10.19 22.18 7.50
CA ASP A 292 -9.70 22.40 6.15
C ASP A 292 -8.82 23.65 6.11
N MET A 293 -7.56 23.53 5.70
CA MET A 293 -6.60 24.62 5.66
C MET A 293 -5.93 24.76 4.29
N LEU A 294 -6.06 25.93 3.68
CA LEU A 294 -5.43 26.29 2.42
C LEU A 294 -4.10 26.98 2.69
N VAL A 295 -3.01 26.46 2.11
CA VAL A 295 -1.66 26.92 2.42
C VAL A 295 -0.78 27.00 1.16
N ASP A 296 0.32 27.79 1.25
CA ASP A 296 1.39 27.78 0.28
C ASP A 296 2.64 27.10 0.88
N PHE A 297 3.08 26.01 0.27
CA PHE A 297 4.28 25.29 0.66
C PHE A 297 5.51 25.86 -0.04
N PRO A 298 6.68 25.85 0.61
CA PRO A 298 7.93 26.22 -0.04
C PRO A 298 8.26 25.27 -1.20
N PRO A 299 9.01 25.75 -2.23
CA PRO A 299 9.44 24.91 -3.35
C PRO A 299 10.26 23.70 -2.85
N GLY A 300 9.88 22.51 -3.29
CA GLY A 300 10.57 21.26 -2.93
C GLY A 300 9.98 20.54 -1.71
N THR A 301 8.90 21.06 -1.11
CA THR A 301 8.18 20.34 -0.06
C THR A 301 7.69 18.99 -0.59
N SER A 302 8.09 17.91 0.06
CA SER A 302 7.66 16.57 -0.30
C SER A 302 6.29 16.26 0.34
N ILE A 303 5.63 15.22 -0.16
CA ILE A 303 4.38 14.74 0.44
C ILE A 303 4.56 14.30 1.89
N ILE A 304 5.76 13.79 2.22
CA ILE A 304 6.12 13.37 3.58
C ILE A 304 6.22 14.57 4.52
N ASP A 305 6.75 15.70 4.02
CA ASP A 305 6.80 16.95 4.79
C ASP A 305 5.40 17.46 5.08
N ILE A 306 4.51 17.43 4.07
CA ILE A 306 3.10 17.84 4.23
C ILE A 306 2.40 17.00 5.31
N ILE A 307 2.58 15.69 5.28
CA ILE A 307 2.02 14.77 6.27
C ILE A 307 2.57 15.03 7.66
N GLY A 308 3.89 15.29 7.77
CA GLY A 308 4.51 15.63 9.03
C GLY A 308 3.93 16.90 9.66
N ILE A 309 3.72 17.94 8.84
CA ILE A 309 3.09 19.19 9.25
C ILE A 309 1.63 18.96 9.66
N GLN A 310 0.90 18.18 8.87
CA GLN A 310 -0.50 17.85 9.15
C GLN A 310 -0.64 17.16 10.51
N HIS A 311 0.20 16.17 10.82
CA HIS A 311 0.18 15.49 12.11
C HIS A 311 0.54 16.42 13.28
N GLU A 312 1.51 17.33 13.11
CA GLU A 312 1.82 18.28 14.17
C GLU A 312 0.62 19.19 14.48
N LEU A 313 -0.15 19.56 13.45
CA LEU A 313 -1.37 20.37 13.62
C LEU A 313 -2.52 19.56 14.22
N GLU A 314 -2.67 18.27 13.80
CA GLU A 314 -3.65 17.34 14.38
C GLU A 314 -3.37 17.06 15.86
N ASP A 315 -2.11 16.86 16.24
CA ASP A 315 -1.68 16.67 17.63
C ASP A 315 -2.01 17.89 18.51
N LEU A 316 -1.94 19.10 17.95
CA LEU A 316 -2.32 20.32 18.64
C LEU A 316 -3.84 20.49 18.74
N LEU A 317 -4.55 20.21 17.65
CA LEU A 317 -5.99 20.45 17.55
C LEU A 317 -6.83 19.29 18.09
N ASP A 318 -6.24 18.08 18.22
CA ASP A 318 -6.94 16.82 18.58
C ASP A 318 -8.19 16.56 17.69
N VAL A 319 -8.11 16.98 16.43
CA VAL A 319 -9.07 16.73 15.34
C VAL A 319 -8.30 16.58 14.03
N PRO A 320 -8.88 15.91 13.02
CA PRO A 320 -8.24 15.80 11.70
C PRO A 320 -8.02 17.18 11.06
N VAL A 321 -6.91 17.33 10.33
CA VAL A 321 -6.54 18.55 9.61
C VAL A 321 -6.26 18.22 8.16
N ASP A 322 -6.90 18.89 7.23
CA ASP A 322 -6.63 18.78 5.79
C ASP A 322 -5.81 19.98 5.30
N LEU A 323 -4.56 19.73 4.95
CA LEU A 323 -3.67 20.72 4.34
C LEU A 323 -3.75 20.70 2.82
N VAL A 324 -4.36 21.72 2.23
CA VAL A 324 -4.56 21.83 0.80
C VAL A 324 -3.58 22.81 0.17
N PRO A 325 -2.72 22.38 -0.78
CA PRO A 325 -1.84 23.30 -1.50
C PRO A 325 -2.62 24.25 -2.38
N ARG A 326 -2.42 25.57 -2.22
CA ARG A 326 -3.08 26.59 -3.04
C ARG A 326 -2.78 26.45 -4.53
N SER A 327 -1.56 26.01 -4.88
CA SER A 327 -1.11 25.76 -6.25
C SER A 327 -1.83 24.58 -6.93
N GLY A 328 -2.43 23.67 -6.16
CA GLY A 328 -3.15 22.47 -6.64
C GLY A 328 -4.64 22.69 -6.90
N LEU A 329 -5.22 23.81 -6.46
CA LEU A 329 -6.65 24.06 -6.58
C LEU A 329 -7.05 24.45 -8.01
N LYS A 330 -8.00 23.69 -8.57
CA LYS A 330 -8.69 24.11 -9.79
C LYS A 330 -9.50 25.40 -9.54
N GLU A 331 -9.59 26.24 -10.57
CA GLU A 331 -10.29 27.53 -10.55
C GLU A 331 -11.72 27.43 -9.94
N ARG A 332 -12.44 26.36 -10.24
CA ARG A 332 -13.80 26.11 -9.75
C ARG A 332 -13.85 25.85 -8.24
N VAL A 333 -12.85 25.17 -7.69
CA VAL A 333 -12.72 24.88 -6.24
C VAL A 333 -12.23 26.12 -5.53
N ARG A 334 -11.28 26.83 -6.13
CA ARG A 334 -10.79 28.14 -5.65
C ARG A 334 -11.93 29.14 -5.52
N SER A 335 -12.81 29.25 -6.51
CA SER A 335 -13.96 30.17 -6.49
C SER A 335 -15.02 29.81 -5.45
N ARG A 336 -15.13 28.53 -5.05
CA ARG A 336 -16.01 28.09 -3.97
C ARG A 336 -15.37 28.31 -2.61
N ALA A 337 -14.13 27.87 -2.42
CA ALA A 337 -13.38 28.08 -1.18
C ALA A 337 -13.22 29.58 -0.87
N ALA A 338 -13.05 30.41 -1.89
CA ALA A 338 -12.90 31.85 -1.75
C ALA A 338 -14.08 32.57 -1.04
N LYS A 339 -15.23 31.92 -0.93
CA LYS A 339 -16.40 32.48 -0.23
C LYS A 339 -16.30 32.34 1.30
N ASP A 340 -15.56 31.30 1.76
CA ASP A 340 -15.49 30.91 3.17
C ASP A 340 -14.07 31.01 3.73
N LEU A 341 -13.09 31.53 2.95
CA LEU A 341 -11.69 31.64 3.36
C LEU A 341 -11.53 32.66 4.49
N LEU A 342 -10.92 32.23 5.56
CA LEU A 342 -10.58 33.05 6.71
C LEU A 342 -9.08 32.95 7.00
N PRO A 343 -8.32 34.04 7.08
CA PRO A 343 -6.93 34.02 7.48
C PRO A 343 -6.74 33.43 8.88
N LEU A 344 -5.84 32.45 9.01
CA LEU A 344 -5.44 31.89 10.29
C LEU A 344 -4.60 32.89 11.09
#